data_b81f26841ba286104fd55eba0f45d963
#
_entry.id   b81f26841ba286104fd55eba0f45d963
#
_cell.length_a   1.000
_cell.length_b   1.000
_cell.length_c   1.000
_cell.angle_alpha   90.00
_cell.angle_beta   90.00
_cell.angle_gamma   90.00
#
_symmetry.space_group_name_H-M   'P 1'
#
loop_
_entity.id
_entity.type
_entity.pdbx_description
1 polymer ?
#
loop_
_entity_poly.entity_id
_entity_poly.type
_entity_poly.pdbx_seq_one_letter_code
_entity_poly.pdbx_strand_id
1 'polypeptide(L)'
;YRRSTKAVVYDYDVRRNYVKPISDAKGKQMIPTFSPDGRMCAYVRDNNIWIRKFDFDTEVQVTKDGELNKILNGITDWVYEEEFAVTNLMAWSPDSEYLAFVRFDESEVPEYSMQMYGEGLYPGYYEYKYPKAGQKNSKVSVHSYSVVTKDTKEMKVPVEGDFYIPRITFTQNPDQLAIM
;
A
#
# COMPACT_ATOMS: atom_id res chain seq x y z
N TYR A 1 6.91 9.98 -4.45
CA TYR A 1 6.63 10.09 -5.89
C TYR A 1 5.57 11.17 -6.16
N ARG A 2 5.31 11.47 -7.42
CA ARG A 2 4.52 12.63 -7.83
C ARG A 2 3.04 12.57 -7.46
N ARG A 3 2.44 11.40 -7.45
CA ARG A 3 1.00 11.19 -7.24
C ARG A 3 0.65 10.72 -5.82
N SER A 4 1.58 10.09 -5.14
CA SER A 4 1.36 9.60 -3.78
C SER A 4 1.39 10.73 -2.75
N THR A 5 0.53 10.61 -1.75
CA THR A 5 0.43 11.55 -0.64
C THR A 5 0.72 10.84 0.68
N LYS A 6 1.60 11.45 1.48
CA LYS A 6 1.94 10.98 2.81
C LYS A 6 1.59 12.07 3.84
N ALA A 7 0.55 11.85 4.63
CA ALA A 7 -0.01 12.85 5.55
C ALA A 7 -0.50 12.21 6.86
N VAL A 8 -0.75 13.00 7.88
CA VAL A 8 -1.54 12.55 9.03
C VAL A 8 -2.99 12.48 8.59
N VAL A 9 -3.56 11.29 8.64
CA VAL A 9 -4.95 11.03 8.22
C VAL A 9 -5.87 11.11 9.43
N TYR A 10 -7.03 11.73 9.25
CA TYR A 10 -8.07 11.86 10.27
C TYR A 10 -9.33 11.14 9.83
N ASP A 11 -10.01 10.51 10.77
CA ASP A 11 -11.36 9.99 10.65
C ASP A 11 -12.35 11.05 11.19
N TYR A 12 -13.41 11.33 10.43
CA TYR A 12 -14.49 12.23 10.82
C TYR A 12 -15.81 11.47 10.91
N ASP A 13 -16.28 11.24 12.14
CA ASP A 13 -17.60 10.69 12.41
C ASP A 13 -18.67 11.77 12.20
N VAL A 14 -19.38 11.69 11.07
CA VAL A 14 -20.41 12.65 10.67
C VAL A 14 -21.58 12.71 11.67
N ARG A 15 -21.95 11.59 12.28
CA ARG A 15 -23.08 11.50 13.21
C ARG A 15 -22.76 12.14 14.55
N ARG A 16 -21.54 11.95 15.02
CA ARG A 16 -21.05 12.46 16.31
C ARG A 16 -20.42 13.85 16.18
N ASN A 17 -20.23 14.34 14.96
CA ASN A 17 -19.51 15.58 14.66
C ASN A 17 -18.14 15.61 15.36
N TYR A 18 -17.37 14.53 15.19
CA TYR A 18 -16.11 14.31 15.90
C TYR A 18 -15.01 13.87 14.94
N VAL A 19 -13.82 14.46 15.09
CA VAL A 19 -12.64 14.13 14.31
C VAL A 19 -11.55 13.57 15.22
N LYS A 20 -10.88 12.50 14.77
CA LYS A 20 -9.71 11.94 15.43
C LYS A 20 -8.67 11.47 14.43
N PRO A 21 -7.37 11.41 14.79
CA PRO A 21 -6.39 10.78 13.93
C PRO A 21 -6.71 9.29 13.74
N ILE A 22 -6.44 8.77 12.53
CA ILE A 22 -6.68 7.36 12.23
C ILE A 22 -5.74 6.42 13.00
N SER A 23 -4.59 6.93 13.43
CA SER A 23 -3.58 6.22 14.22
C SER A 23 -3.09 7.08 15.36
N ASP A 24 -2.92 6.50 16.54
CA ASP A 24 -2.30 7.14 17.71
C ASP A 24 -0.77 7.10 17.64
N ALA A 25 -0.22 6.29 16.75
CA ALA A 25 1.23 6.21 16.55
C ALA A 25 1.76 7.41 15.76
N LYS A 26 2.98 7.81 16.09
CA LYS A 26 3.68 8.85 15.32
C LYS A 26 3.94 8.36 13.88
N GLY A 27 3.87 9.27 12.94
CA GLY A 27 4.15 9.01 11.53
C GLY A 27 2.99 9.41 10.64
N LYS A 28 3.27 9.44 9.35
CA LYS A 28 2.31 9.77 8.30
C LYS A 28 1.76 8.49 7.67
N GLN A 29 0.51 8.53 7.25
CA GLN A 29 -0.16 7.44 6.57
C GLN A 29 -0.32 7.73 5.08
N MET A 30 -0.48 6.67 4.29
CA MET A 30 -0.75 6.72 2.86
C MET A 30 -2.00 5.88 2.55
N ILE A 31 -2.71 6.25 1.50
CA ILE A 31 -3.81 5.50 0.86
C ILE A 31 -4.84 4.91 1.84
N PRO A 32 -5.49 5.71 2.71
CA PRO A 32 -6.54 5.21 3.58
C PRO A 32 -7.68 4.62 2.74
N THR A 33 -8.06 3.38 3.04
CA THR A 33 -9.05 2.60 2.28
C THR A 33 -10.03 1.96 3.26
N PHE A 34 -11.26 2.48 3.31
CA PHE A 34 -12.31 1.96 4.19
C PHE A 34 -12.81 0.59 3.74
N SER A 35 -13.14 -0.26 4.71
CA SER A 35 -13.89 -1.49 4.45
C SER A 35 -15.32 -1.14 4.00
N PRO A 36 -15.99 -2.01 3.19
CA PRO A 36 -17.35 -1.76 2.71
C PRO A 36 -18.38 -1.52 3.81
N ASP A 37 -18.22 -2.15 4.97
CA ASP A 37 -19.10 -1.95 6.14
C ASP A 37 -18.79 -0.66 6.93
N GLY A 38 -17.72 0.06 6.56
CA GLY A 38 -17.28 1.30 7.23
C GLY A 38 -16.72 1.12 8.64
N ARG A 39 -16.51 -0.12 9.11
CA ARG A 39 -16.04 -0.40 10.48
C ARG A 39 -14.52 -0.46 10.60
N MET A 40 -13.82 -0.52 9.47
CA MET A 40 -12.37 -0.58 9.43
C MET A 40 -11.80 0.35 8.35
N CYS A 41 -10.54 0.73 8.52
CA CYS A 41 -9.78 1.42 7.49
C CYS A 41 -8.38 0.83 7.41
N ALA A 42 -8.00 0.34 6.23
CA ALA A 42 -6.64 -0.03 5.92
C ALA A 42 -5.85 1.19 5.47
N TYR A 43 -4.58 1.25 5.83
CA TYR A 43 -3.67 2.30 5.37
C TYR A 43 -2.22 1.79 5.43
N VAL A 44 -1.31 2.49 4.78
CA VAL A 44 0.11 2.16 4.81
C VAL A 44 0.88 3.18 5.66
N ARG A 45 1.72 2.67 6.54
CA ARG A 45 2.72 3.41 7.31
C ARG A 45 4.04 2.65 7.26
N ASP A 46 5.11 3.36 6.88
CA ASP A 46 6.46 2.80 6.76
C ASP A 46 6.50 1.50 5.92
N ASN A 47 5.89 1.57 4.72
CA ASN A 47 5.75 0.50 3.73
C ASN A 47 5.01 -0.75 4.22
N ASN A 48 4.37 -0.69 5.41
CA ASN A 48 3.57 -1.76 5.97
C ASN A 48 2.09 -1.39 6.05
N ILE A 49 1.25 -2.38 5.82
CA ILE A 49 -0.20 -2.25 5.92
C ILE A 49 -0.63 -2.36 7.39
N TRP A 50 -1.52 -1.46 7.77
CA TRP A 50 -2.18 -1.39 9.07
C TRP A 50 -3.69 -1.32 8.87
N ILE A 51 -4.44 -1.86 9.82
CA ILE A 51 -5.91 -1.76 9.86
C ILE A 51 -6.33 -1.13 11.18
N ARG A 52 -7.03 0.02 11.10
CA ARG A 52 -7.77 0.59 12.22
C ARG A 52 -9.14 -0.05 12.30
N LYS A 53 -9.53 -0.56 13.47
CA LYS A 53 -10.86 -1.07 13.79
C LYS A 53 -11.58 -0.05 14.65
N PHE A 54 -12.61 0.60 14.11
CA PHE A 54 -13.26 1.72 14.76
C PHE A 54 -14.10 1.32 15.99
N ASP A 55 -14.73 0.14 15.94
CA ASP A 55 -15.59 -0.33 17.06
C ASP A 55 -14.80 -0.59 18.34
N PHE A 56 -13.56 -0.99 18.21
CA PHE A 56 -12.70 -1.36 19.34
C PHE A 56 -11.60 -0.34 19.60
N ASP A 57 -11.54 0.69 18.77
CA ASP A 57 -10.49 1.71 18.82
C ASP A 57 -9.07 1.13 18.81
N THR A 58 -8.86 0.05 18.02
CA THR A 58 -7.62 -0.72 17.96
C THR A 58 -6.98 -0.66 16.58
N GLU A 59 -5.67 -0.87 16.54
CA GLU A 59 -4.86 -0.89 15.34
C GLU A 59 -4.13 -2.24 15.23
N VAL A 60 -4.13 -2.84 14.05
CA VAL A 60 -3.49 -4.12 13.77
C VAL A 60 -2.50 -3.96 12.64
N GLN A 61 -1.26 -4.39 12.84
CA GLN A 61 -0.26 -4.48 11.79
C GLN A 61 -0.48 -5.75 10.97
N VAL A 62 -0.69 -5.61 9.67
CA VAL A 62 -0.93 -6.72 8.73
C VAL A 62 0.39 -7.26 8.17
N THR A 63 1.26 -6.36 7.69
CA THR A 63 2.57 -6.74 7.12
C THR A 63 3.70 -6.19 8.00
N LYS A 64 4.87 -6.85 7.96
CA LYS A 64 6.01 -6.50 8.84
C LYS A 64 7.35 -6.44 8.10
N ASP A 65 7.34 -6.72 6.82
CA ASP A 65 8.53 -6.80 5.97
C ASP A 65 8.76 -5.55 5.12
N GLY A 66 7.89 -4.55 5.26
CA GLY A 66 8.02 -3.28 4.55
C GLY A 66 9.33 -2.56 4.91
N GLU A 67 10.12 -2.23 3.89
CA GLU A 67 11.42 -1.57 4.02
C GLU A 67 11.63 -0.61 2.84
N LEU A 68 12.15 0.59 3.14
CA LEU A 68 12.43 1.60 2.11
C LEU A 68 13.42 1.06 1.06
N ASN A 69 13.11 1.28 -0.21
CA ASN A 69 13.89 0.82 -1.37
C ASN A 69 14.06 -0.71 -1.45
N LYS A 70 13.19 -1.47 -0.79
CA LYS A 70 13.18 -2.94 -0.86
C LYS A 70 11.79 -3.53 -0.98
N ILE A 71 10.93 -3.31 0.02
CA ILE A 71 9.61 -3.94 0.08
C ILE A 71 8.53 -2.90 0.30
N LEU A 72 7.55 -2.89 -0.61
CA LEU A 72 6.35 -2.07 -0.49
C LEU A 72 5.13 -2.99 -0.39
N ASN A 73 4.21 -2.68 0.52
CA ASN A 73 2.97 -3.42 0.71
C ASN A 73 1.77 -2.50 0.49
N GLY A 74 0.92 -2.83 -0.49
CA GLY A 74 -0.32 -2.10 -0.78
C GLY A 74 -0.16 -0.75 -1.49
N ILE A 75 0.99 -0.08 -1.35
CA ILE A 75 1.40 1.06 -2.17
C ILE A 75 2.20 0.58 -3.37
N THR A 76 2.43 1.45 -4.34
CA THR A 76 3.07 1.12 -5.60
C THR A 76 4.49 1.68 -5.69
N ASP A 77 5.29 1.08 -6.57
CA ASP A 77 6.60 1.57 -6.95
C ASP A 77 6.52 2.77 -7.93
N TRP A 78 7.67 3.27 -8.33
CA TRP A 78 7.76 4.41 -9.24
C TRP A 78 7.10 4.14 -10.59
N VAL A 79 7.29 2.94 -11.18
CA VAL A 79 6.75 2.59 -12.51
C VAL A 79 5.23 2.59 -12.49
N TYR A 80 4.62 1.99 -11.50
CA TYR A 80 3.16 1.95 -11.38
C TYR A 80 2.55 3.34 -11.16
N GLU A 81 3.21 4.16 -10.38
CA GLU A 81 2.72 5.52 -10.12
C GLU A 81 2.82 6.40 -11.35
N GLU A 82 3.92 6.35 -12.09
CA GLU A 82 4.16 7.20 -13.26
C GLU A 82 3.48 6.68 -14.52
N GLU A 83 3.60 5.39 -14.82
CA GLU A 83 3.14 4.81 -16.08
C GLU A 83 1.66 4.38 -16.04
N PHE A 84 1.20 3.83 -14.92
CA PHE A 84 -0.19 3.37 -14.77
C PHE A 84 -1.08 4.35 -14.00
N ALA A 85 -0.53 5.40 -13.41
CA ALA A 85 -1.23 6.34 -12.52
C ALA A 85 -1.90 5.65 -11.33
N VAL A 86 -1.30 4.59 -10.81
CA VAL A 86 -1.81 3.78 -9.69
C VAL A 86 -0.96 4.04 -8.45
N THR A 87 -1.60 4.37 -7.33
CA THR A 87 -0.95 4.59 -6.04
C THR A 87 -1.45 3.63 -4.96
N ASN A 88 -2.58 2.97 -5.19
CA ASN A 88 -3.23 2.06 -4.25
C ASN A 88 -3.48 0.70 -4.92
N LEU A 89 -2.90 -0.34 -4.35
CA LEU A 89 -3.17 -1.73 -4.72
C LEU A 89 -3.59 -2.54 -3.48
N MET A 90 -4.57 -1.99 -2.75
CA MET A 90 -5.35 -2.68 -1.73
C MET A 90 -6.81 -2.75 -2.15
N ALA A 91 -7.47 -3.87 -1.88
CA ALA A 91 -8.90 -4.06 -2.13
C ALA A 91 -9.54 -4.85 -0.99
N TRP A 92 -10.66 -4.35 -0.45
CA TRP A 92 -11.49 -5.07 0.50
C TRP A 92 -12.47 -6.02 -0.21
N SER A 93 -12.70 -7.19 0.37
CA SER A 93 -13.83 -8.04 -0.02
C SER A 93 -15.17 -7.38 0.35
N PRO A 94 -16.26 -7.68 -0.38
CA PRO A 94 -17.57 -7.05 -0.15
C PRO A 94 -18.15 -7.33 1.25
N ASP A 95 -17.77 -8.43 1.89
CA ASP A 95 -18.12 -8.78 3.28
C ASP A 95 -17.20 -8.17 4.34
N SER A 96 -16.15 -7.45 3.91
CA SER A 96 -15.12 -6.84 4.79
C SER A 96 -14.27 -7.84 5.58
N GLU A 97 -14.28 -9.13 5.23
CA GLU A 97 -13.51 -10.16 5.94
C GLU A 97 -12.10 -10.35 5.39
N TYR A 98 -11.84 -9.90 4.14
CA TYR A 98 -10.55 -10.02 3.49
C TYR A 98 -10.04 -8.68 2.97
N LEU A 99 -8.72 -8.47 3.11
CA LEU A 99 -7.98 -7.40 2.46
C LEU A 99 -6.96 -8.02 1.50
N ALA A 100 -7.20 -7.87 0.20
CA ALA A 100 -6.19 -8.22 -0.81
C ALA A 100 -5.23 -7.05 -1.03
N PHE A 101 -3.97 -7.35 -1.30
CA PHE A 101 -2.96 -6.34 -1.60
C PHE A 101 -1.87 -6.89 -2.51
N VAL A 102 -1.20 -5.99 -3.23
CA VAL A 102 0.02 -6.31 -3.98
C VAL A 102 1.23 -5.95 -3.14
N ARG A 103 2.18 -6.87 -3.10
CA ARG A 103 3.51 -6.69 -2.51
C ARG A 103 4.52 -6.53 -3.64
N PHE A 104 5.37 -5.53 -3.50
CA PHE A 104 6.47 -5.23 -4.42
C PHE A 104 7.79 -5.57 -3.74
N ASP A 105 8.63 -6.33 -4.42
CA ASP A 105 10.03 -6.50 -4.08
C ASP A 105 10.88 -5.75 -5.11
N GLU A 106 11.33 -4.57 -4.72
CA GLU A 106 12.16 -3.67 -5.53
C GLU A 106 13.65 -3.80 -5.22
N SER A 107 14.06 -4.86 -4.50
CA SER A 107 15.45 -5.05 -4.06
C SER A 107 16.44 -5.09 -5.23
N GLU A 108 16.02 -5.68 -6.37
CA GLU A 108 16.86 -5.79 -7.58
C GLU A 108 16.70 -4.61 -8.55
N VAL A 109 15.76 -3.68 -8.28
CA VAL A 109 15.58 -2.47 -9.08
C VAL A 109 16.73 -1.52 -8.82
N PRO A 110 17.36 -0.94 -9.87
CA PRO A 110 18.44 0.03 -9.69
C PRO A 110 17.99 1.29 -8.94
N GLU A 111 18.89 1.85 -8.17
CA GLU A 111 18.68 3.13 -7.48
C GLU A 111 19.05 4.30 -8.38
N TYR A 112 18.29 5.36 -8.25
CA TYR A 112 18.57 6.67 -8.82
C TYR A 112 18.74 7.68 -7.70
N SER A 113 19.86 8.43 -7.75
CA SER A 113 20.16 9.50 -6.80
C SER A 113 19.83 10.84 -7.43
N MET A 114 18.81 11.51 -6.91
CA MET A 114 18.40 12.84 -7.34
C MET A 114 18.99 13.90 -6.42
N GLN A 115 19.66 14.87 -7.02
CA GLN A 115 20.19 16.02 -6.29
C GLN A 115 19.04 16.97 -5.93
N MET A 116 18.89 17.26 -4.64
CA MET A 116 17.85 18.13 -4.09
C MET A 116 18.47 19.40 -3.54
N TYR A 117 18.04 20.54 -4.08
CA TYR A 117 18.43 21.85 -3.60
C TYR A 117 17.42 22.33 -2.54
N GLY A 118 17.90 22.56 -1.33
CA GLY A 118 17.13 23.10 -0.21
C GLY A 118 17.70 24.43 0.25
N GLU A 119 17.48 24.79 1.51
CA GLU A 119 17.97 26.04 2.12
C GLU A 119 19.47 26.00 2.48
N GLY A 120 20.11 24.82 2.42
CA GLY A 120 21.51 24.63 2.73
C GLY A 120 22.46 25.10 1.61
N LEU A 121 23.74 25.34 1.96
CA LEU A 121 24.80 25.71 0.99
C LEU A 121 25.12 24.55 0.03
N TYR A 122 24.90 23.31 0.45
CA TYR A 122 25.17 22.12 -0.35
C TYR A 122 23.85 21.35 -0.59
N PRO A 123 23.67 20.74 -1.79
CA PRO A 123 22.51 19.93 -2.05
C PRO A 123 22.54 18.63 -1.23
N GLY A 124 21.35 18.16 -0.84
CA GLY A 124 21.14 16.80 -0.40
C GLY A 124 20.88 15.86 -1.58
N TYR A 125 20.77 14.56 -1.30
CA TYR A 125 20.41 13.57 -2.28
C TYR A 125 19.15 12.83 -1.83
N TYR A 126 18.24 12.58 -2.80
CA TYR A 126 17.07 11.73 -2.61
C TYR A 126 17.24 10.47 -3.46
N GLU A 127 17.35 9.33 -2.80
CA GLU A 127 17.57 8.03 -3.42
C GLU A 127 16.29 7.22 -3.46
N TYR A 128 15.93 6.71 -4.64
CA TYR A 128 14.76 5.88 -4.83
C TYR A 128 14.97 4.90 -5.99
N LYS A 129 14.15 3.84 -6.01
CA LYS A 129 14.19 2.83 -7.06
C LYS A 129 13.60 3.37 -8.35
N TYR A 130 14.38 3.31 -9.41
CA TYR A 130 14.02 3.83 -10.73
C TYR A 130 14.65 2.98 -11.84
N PRO A 131 13.88 2.06 -12.46
CA PRO A 131 14.39 1.26 -13.55
C PRO A 131 14.41 2.10 -14.84
N LYS A 132 15.56 2.19 -15.48
CA LYS A 132 15.64 2.69 -16.86
C LYS A 132 15.23 1.58 -17.83
N ALA A 133 14.89 1.95 -19.07
CA ALA A 133 14.53 1.00 -20.11
C ALA A 133 15.53 -0.15 -20.21
N GLY A 134 15.03 -1.38 -20.21
CA GLY A 134 15.84 -2.61 -20.25
C GLY A 134 16.44 -3.07 -18.92
N GLN A 135 16.16 -2.36 -17.81
CA GLN A 135 16.55 -2.78 -16.47
C GLN A 135 15.43 -3.58 -15.79
N LYS A 136 15.78 -4.24 -14.67
CA LYS A 136 14.82 -5.03 -13.88
C LYS A 136 13.74 -4.16 -13.26
N ASN A 137 12.50 -4.65 -13.32
CA ASN A 137 11.36 -4.13 -12.58
C ASN A 137 11.26 -4.78 -11.19
N SER A 138 10.36 -4.23 -10.36
CA SER A 138 9.97 -4.87 -9.12
C SER A 138 9.31 -6.23 -9.38
N LYS A 139 9.61 -7.22 -8.56
CA LYS A 139 8.85 -8.48 -8.53
C LYS A 139 7.56 -8.24 -7.75
N VAL A 140 6.44 -8.65 -8.32
CA VAL A 140 5.12 -8.43 -7.72
C VAL A 140 4.47 -9.74 -7.32
N SER A 141 3.76 -9.74 -6.19
CA SER A 141 2.95 -10.85 -5.71
C SER A 141 1.65 -10.35 -5.09
N VAL A 142 0.60 -11.15 -5.18
CA VAL A 142 -0.72 -10.83 -4.62
C VAL A 142 -0.92 -11.61 -3.35
N HIS A 143 -1.40 -10.93 -2.32
CA HIS A 143 -1.65 -11.51 -1.01
C HIS A 143 -3.08 -11.20 -0.57
N SER A 144 -3.65 -12.08 0.24
CA SER A 144 -4.95 -11.88 0.91
C SER A 144 -4.78 -12.07 2.41
N TYR A 145 -5.16 -11.07 3.18
CA TYR A 145 -5.20 -11.11 4.64
C TYR A 145 -6.63 -11.34 5.12
N SER A 146 -6.84 -12.34 5.97
CA SER A 146 -8.11 -12.56 6.65
C SER A 146 -8.17 -11.78 7.97
N VAL A 147 -9.17 -10.92 8.11
CA VAL A 147 -9.41 -10.14 9.33
C VAL A 147 -9.84 -11.04 10.51
N VAL A 148 -10.47 -12.17 10.18
CA VAL A 148 -11.00 -13.15 11.16
C VAL A 148 -9.87 -14.00 11.72
N THR A 149 -9.11 -14.68 10.84
CA THR A 149 -8.04 -15.61 11.28
C THR A 149 -6.70 -14.89 11.53
N LYS A 150 -6.55 -13.66 11.01
CA LYS A 150 -5.32 -12.84 11.05
C LYS A 150 -4.14 -13.47 10.27
N ASP A 151 -4.45 -14.33 9.31
CA ASP A 151 -3.48 -14.98 8.45
C ASP A 151 -3.37 -14.27 7.12
N THR A 152 -2.17 -14.24 6.56
CA THR A 152 -1.91 -13.77 5.20
C THR A 152 -1.53 -14.96 4.33
N LYS A 153 -2.15 -15.04 3.14
CA LYS A 153 -1.84 -16.06 2.13
C LYS A 153 -1.40 -15.38 0.84
N GLU A 154 -0.33 -15.89 0.24
CA GLU A 154 0.03 -15.54 -1.12
C GLU A 154 -0.89 -16.25 -2.11
N MET A 155 -1.40 -15.50 -3.08
CA MET A 155 -2.27 -15.99 -4.14
C MET A 155 -1.42 -16.37 -5.35
N LYS A 156 -1.60 -17.57 -5.89
CA LYS A 156 -0.89 -18.00 -7.09
C LYS A 156 -1.40 -17.23 -8.30
N VAL A 157 -0.54 -16.42 -8.89
CA VAL A 157 -0.77 -15.80 -10.19
C VAL A 157 -0.12 -16.69 -11.25
N PRO A 158 -0.88 -17.25 -12.22
CA PRO A 158 -0.35 -18.25 -13.16
C PRO A 158 0.40 -17.58 -14.33
N VAL A 159 1.31 -16.65 -14.03
CA VAL A 159 2.14 -15.92 -15.01
C VAL A 159 3.59 -16.06 -14.58
N GLU A 160 4.44 -16.41 -15.52
CA GLU A 160 5.89 -16.53 -15.32
C GLU A 160 6.62 -15.35 -15.97
N GLY A 161 7.79 -15.03 -15.43
CA GLY A 161 8.63 -13.96 -15.95
C GLY A 161 8.32 -12.59 -15.37
N ASP A 162 8.60 -11.55 -16.15
CA ASP A 162 8.38 -10.16 -15.79
C ASP A 162 6.97 -9.73 -16.20
N PHE A 163 6.13 -9.34 -15.25
CA PHE A 163 4.75 -8.96 -15.51
C PHE A 163 4.30 -7.84 -14.57
N TYR A 164 3.22 -7.16 -14.93
CA TYR A 164 2.60 -6.11 -14.14
C TYR A 164 1.22 -6.53 -13.63
N ILE A 165 0.82 -6.02 -12.48
CA ILE A 165 -0.52 -6.17 -11.89
C ILE A 165 -1.09 -4.76 -11.63
N PRO A 166 -1.61 -4.08 -12.67
CA PRO A 166 -2.06 -2.69 -12.51
C PRO A 166 -3.38 -2.56 -11.75
N ARG A 167 -4.11 -3.66 -11.55
CA ARG A 167 -5.39 -3.61 -10.83
C ARG A 167 -5.71 -4.93 -10.14
N ILE A 168 -6.21 -4.82 -8.92
CA ILE A 168 -6.89 -5.89 -8.19
C ILE A 168 -8.25 -5.39 -7.71
N THR A 169 -9.27 -6.23 -7.74
CA THR A 169 -10.60 -5.89 -7.21
C THR A 169 -11.37 -7.16 -6.88
N PHE A 170 -12.06 -7.19 -5.74
CA PHE A 170 -12.99 -8.26 -5.47
C PHE A 170 -14.23 -8.15 -6.39
N THR A 171 -14.78 -9.30 -6.76
CA THR A 171 -16.11 -9.38 -7.37
C THR A 171 -17.19 -9.18 -6.29
N GLN A 172 -18.46 -9.32 -6.65
CA GLN A 172 -19.54 -9.38 -5.65
C GLN A 172 -19.48 -10.65 -4.78
N ASN A 173 -18.75 -11.68 -5.25
CA ASN A 173 -18.44 -12.85 -4.45
C ASN A 173 -17.16 -12.58 -3.63
N PRO A 174 -17.21 -12.63 -2.27
CA PRO A 174 -16.07 -12.34 -1.42
C PRO A 174 -14.91 -13.33 -1.58
N ASP A 175 -15.15 -14.52 -2.14
CA ASP A 175 -14.14 -15.53 -2.41
C ASP A 175 -13.42 -15.35 -3.76
N GLN A 176 -13.77 -14.31 -4.54
CA GLN A 176 -13.25 -14.11 -5.87
C GLN A 176 -12.60 -12.74 -6.05
N LEU A 177 -11.29 -12.74 -6.23
CA LEU A 177 -10.48 -11.57 -6.60
C LEU A 177 -10.17 -11.60 -8.10
N ALA A 178 -10.51 -10.52 -8.80
CA ALA A 178 -10.05 -10.27 -10.16
C ALA A 178 -8.68 -9.59 -10.12
N ILE A 179 -7.74 -10.11 -10.91
CA ILE A 179 -6.37 -9.59 -11.07
C ILE A 179 -6.20 -9.29 -12.57
N MET A 180 -5.75 -8.08 -12.88
CA MET A 180 -5.48 -7.66 -14.26
C MET A 180 -4.04 -7.26 -14.42
#